data_4f5e56d0771287bbfbeefeb45217a7c0
#
_entry.id   4f5e56d0771287bbfbeefeb45217a7c0
#
_cell.length_a   1.000
_cell.length_b   1.000
_cell.length_c   1.000
_cell.angle_alpha   90.00
_cell.angle_beta   90.00
_cell.angle_gamma   90.00
#
_symmetry.space_group_name_H-M   'P 1'
#
loop_
_entity.id
_entity.type
_entity.pdbx_description
1 polymer ?
#
loop_
_entity_poly.entity_id
_entity_poly.type
_entity_poly.pdbx_seq_one_letter_code
_entity_poly.pdbx_strand_id
1 'polypeptide(L)'
;MTRSTPDSCPGVLRLHQAADGPLARIRVPGGRLEPGQLQALADAARELGNGHLELTSRGNVQLRQVRDAAALADRLDAAGLLPSRTHERVRNIVASPLSGRVGGWADVHGLAVDLDAGLRADPRLAELPGRVLFTLDDGRGDVSTLRGDIGIQAVGADEFALLLAGADTGVRVTASEAVDVMLDAARGFLDLRGTGDDGQWRLHEIPGGAERVTETLDRSPAGDRLELGATHTVPIGWLDQDNGLVSLGAGVPLGTLPARTAEFLAAVERPVYVTPWRSLVITDLDEGPAETVVRVLAPMGLIFDVQSPWLQVSACAGRPGCAKSLTDVRADLAAAVDSDRVLPGEPGTAEMVVPAEDVTVAGRQHWSGCERRCGRPTGPVTDVVATPDGYRVDTP
;
A
#
# COMPACT_ATOMS: atom_id res chain seq x y z
N MET A 1 -12.31 -14.91 19.84
CA MET A 1 -13.36 -15.44 18.91
C MET A 1 -12.64 -16.25 17.87
N THR A 2 -12.88 -17.55 17.81
CA THR A 2 -12.39 -18.44 16.74
C THR A 2 -13.04 -18.03 15.43
N ARG A 3 -12.24 -17.82 14.39
CA ARG A 3 -12.72 -17.50 13.04
C ARG A 3 -13.12 -18.80 12.33
N SER A 4 -14.27 -18.79 11.67
CA SER A 4 -14.79 -19.95 10.93
C SER A 4 -14.50 -19.90 9.43
N THR A 5 -13.70 -18.92 8.96
CA THR A 5 -13.42 -18.74 7.53
C THR A 5 -11.92 -18.54 7.31
N PRO A 6 -11.35 -19.20 6.28
CA PRO A 6 -9.94 -19.04 5.91
C PRO A 6 -9.64 -17.60 5.46
N ASP A 7 -8.35 -17.20 5.53
CA ASP A 7 -7.89 -15.92 5.02
C ASP A 7 -8.22 -15.79 3.52
N SER A 8 -9.13 -14.87 3.21
CA SER A 8 -9.62 -14.58 1.86
C SER A 8 -8.79 -13.53 1.12
N CYS A 9 -7.56 -13.24 1.60
CA CYS A 9 -6.69 -12.28 0.94
C CYS A 9 -6.38 -12.75 -0.49
N PRO A 10 -6.67 -11.95 -1.53
CA PRO A 10 -6.44 -12.37 -2.90
C PRO A 10 -4.95 -12.48 -3.23
N GLY A 11 -4.65 -13.37 -4.16
CA GLY A 11 -3.39 -13.50 -4.84
C GLY A 11 -3.57 -13.52 -6.35
N VAL A 12 -2.60 -14.02 -7.08
CA VAL A 12 -2.66 -14.28 -8.52
C VAL A 12 -3.24 -15.65 -8.79
N LEU A 13 -2.86 -16.66 -8.01
CA LEU A 13 -3.33 -18.04 -8.13
C LEU A 13 -4.64 -18.30 -7.37
N ARG A 14 -4.97 -17.42 -6.41
CA ARG A 14 -6.23 -17.45 -5.66
C ARG A 14 -6.94 -16.13 -5.82
N LEU A 15 -7.76 -16.03 -6.87
CA LEU A 15 -8.54 -14.84 -7.16
C LEU A 15 -9.66 -14.65 -6.12
N HIS A 16 -9.96 -13.38 -5.80
CA HIS A 16 -11.15 -13.04 -5.03
C HIS A 16 -12.31 -12.80 -5.99
N GLN A 17 -13.48 -13.43 -5.71
CA GLN A 17 -14.69 -13.19 -6.47
C GLN A 17 -15.35 -11.91 -5.97
N ALA A 18 -15.14 -10.81 -6.69
CA ALA A 18 -15.80 -9.54 -6.47
C ALA A 18 -17.13 -9.47 -7.28
N ALA A 19 -17.94 -8.46 -7.00
CA ALA A 19 -19.25 -8.32 -7.67
C ALA A 19 -19.13 -8.05 -9.18
N ASP A 20 -18.05 -7.40 -9.59
CA ASP A 20 -17.73 -7.09 -10.99
C ASP A 20 -16.85 -8.15 -11.67
N GLY A 21 -16.55 -9.24 -10.99
CA GLY A 21 -15.75 -10.35 -11.52
C GLY A 21 -14.51 -10.68 -10.68
N PRO A 22 -13.67 -11.63 -11.15
CA PRO A 22 -12.49 -12.06 -10.43
C PRO A 22 -11.45 -10.95 -10.27
N LEU A 23 -10.84 -10.86 -9.08
CA LEU A 23 -9.80 -9.90 -8.73
C LEU A 23 -8.51 -10.64 -8.36
N ALA A 24 -7.41 -10.26 -9.00
CA ALA A 24 -6.04 -10.67 -8.66
C ALA A 24 -5.32 -9.58 -7.88
N ARG A 25 -4.44 -9.98 -6.96
CA ARG A 25 -3.52 -9.06 -6.26
C ARG A 25 -2.09 -9.51 -6.46
N ILE A 26 -1.29 -8.66 -7.05
CA ILE A 26 0.12 -8.86 -7.33
C ILE A 26 0.92 -8.20 -6.21
N ARG A 27 1.80 -8.97 -5.55
CA ARG A 27 2.70 -8.44 -4.55
C ARG A 27 3.90 -7.79 -5.20
N VAL A 28 4.19 -6.58 -4.75
CA VAL A 28 5.32 -5.76 -5.21
C VAL A 28 6.18 -5.41 -3.98
N PRO A 29 7.10 -6.31 -3.58
CA PRO A 29 7.96 -6.08 -2.41
C PRO A 29 8.72 -4.76 -2.50
N GLY A 30 8.67 -3.95 -1.42
CA GLY A 30 9.24 -2.60 -1.40
C GLY A 30 8.54 -1.59 -2.35
N GLY A 31 7.45 -1.99 -3.01
CA GLY A 31 6.73 -1.16 -3.99
C GLY A 31 7.44 -1.00 -5.34
N ARG A 32 8.64 -1.53 -5.52
CA ARG A 32 9.49 -1.30 -6.69
C ARG A 32 9.06 -2.13 -7.90
N LEU A 33 8.85 -1.45 -9.02
CA LEU A 33 8.59 -2.01 -10.33
C LEU A 33 9.65 -1.56 -11.34
N GLU A 34 10.29 -2.51 -12.00
CA GLU A 34 11.13 -2.22 -13.16
C GLU A 34 10.26 -1.87 -14.38
N PRO A 35 10.80 -1.12 -15.37
CA PRO A 35 10.04 -0.72 -16.55
C PRO A 35 9.36 -1.88 -17.27
N GLY A 36 10.06 -3.00 -17.47
CA GLY A 36 9.50 -4.21 -18.09
C GLY A 36 8.39 -4.87 -17.28
N GLN A 37 8.46 -4.80 -15.94
CA GLN A 37 7.42 -5.31 -15.05
C GLN A 37 6.17 -4.44 -15.12
N LEU A 38 6.34 -3.12 -15.14
CA LEU A 38 5.23 -2.17 -15.28
C LEU A 38 4.55 -2.31 -16.65
N GLN A 39 5.33 -2.51 -17.73
CA GLN A 39 4.80 -2.82 -19.06
C GLN A 39 3.97 -4.11 -19.07
N ALA A 40 4.48 -5.18 -18.44
CA ALA A 40 3.76 -6.46 -18.35
C ALA A 40 2.44 -6.33 -17.57
N LEU A 41 2.41 -5.51 -16.52
CA LEU A 41 1.19 -5.19 -15.77
C LEU A 41 0.20 -4.38 -16.61
N ALA A 42 0.67 -3.39 -17.38
CA ALA A 42 -0.17 -2.59 -18.28
C ALA A 42 -0.82 -3.46 -19.36
N ASP A 43 -0.02 -4.34 -19.99
CA ASP A 43 -0.51 -5.30 -20.98
C ASP A 43 -1.52 -6.29 -20.36
N ALA A 44 -1.24 -6.80 -19.15
CA ALA A 44 -2.16 -7.67 -18.44
C ALA A 44 -3.49 -6.95 -18.11
N ALA A 45 -3.44 -5.69 -17.69
CA ALA A 45 -4.63 -4.90 -17.42
C ALA A 45 -5.51 -4.70 -18.66
N ARG A 46 -4.87 -4.38 -19.79
CA ARG A 46 -5.56 -4.15 -21.07
C ARG A 46 -6.16 -5.42 -21.65
N GLU A 47 -5.38 -6.52 -21.66
CA GLU A 47 -5.75 -7.74 -22.38
C GLU A 47 -6.54 -8.73 -21.50
N LEU A 48 -6.25 -8.80 -20.21
CA LEU A 48 -6.81 -9.81 -19.30
C LEU A 48 -7.68 -9.22 -18.19
N GLY A 49 -7.69 -7.90 -17.99
CA GLY A 49 -8.43 -7.18 -16.96
C GLY A 49 -9.42 -6.17 -17.51
N ASN A 50 -9.78 -5.18 -16.68
CA ASN A 50 -10.69 -4.08 -17.01
C ASN A 50 -9.97 -2.84 -17.60
N GLY A 51 -8.69 -2.93 -17.95
CA GLY A 51 -7.92 -1.82 -18.52
C GLY A 51 -7.24 -0.91 -17.47
N HIS A 52 -7.30 -1.26 -16.20
CA HIS A 52 -6.75 -0.45 -15.11
C HIS A 52 -5.92 -1.28 -14.14
N LEU A 53 -4.90 -0.65 -13.55
CA LEU A 53 -4.18 -1.12 -12.37
C LEU A 53 -4.73 -0.39 -11.14
N GLU A 54 -5.13 -1.11 -10.10
CA GLU A 54 -5.52 -0.50 -8.82
C GLU A 54 -4.35 -0.57 -7.82
N LEU A 55 -3.90 0.58 -7.33
CA LEU A 55 -2.89 0.68 -6.29
C LEU A 55 -3.50 0.43 -4.91
N THR A 56 -2.81 -0.34 -4.09
CA THR A 56 -3.32 -0.70 -2.77
C THR A 56 -2.63 0.08 -1.65
N SER A 57 -3.26 0.15 -0.47
CA SER A 57 -2.66 0.75 0.73
C SER A 57 -1.47 -0.03 1.32
N ARG A 58 -0.94 -1.01 0.60
CA ARG A 58 0.26 -1.79 0.97
C ARG A 58 1.30 -1.81 -0.14
N GLY A 59 1.29 -0.80 -1.02
CA GLY A 59 2.24 -0.72 -2.13
C GLY A 59 2.12 -1.88 -3.14
N ASN A 60 0.98 -2.56 -3.22
CA ASN A 60 0.75 -3.65 -4.17
C ASN A 60 -0.18 -3.19 -5.30
N VAL A 61 -0.28 -4.01 -6.35
CA VAL A 61 -1.16 -3.77 -7.51
C VAL A 61 -2.30 -4.79 -7.54
N GLN A 62 -3.49 -4.37 -7.97
CA GLN A 62 -4.63 -5.25 -8.25
C GLN A 62 -5.06 -5.12 -9.70
N LEU A 63 -5.53 -6.24 -10.25
CA LEU A 63 -6.27 -6.31 -11.51
C LEU A 63 -7.68 -6.81 -11.24
N ARG A 64 -8.66 -6.13 -11.81
CA ARG A 64 -10.08 -6.51 -11.70
C ARG A 64 -10.59 -7.12 -13.00
N GLN A 65 -11.70 -7.87 -12.89
CA GLN A 65 -12.35 -8.54 -14.01
C GLN A 65 -11.39 -9.42 -14.80
N VAL A 66 -10.57 -10.20 -14.10
CA VAL A 66 -9.59 -11.09 -14.71
C VAL A 66 -10.31 -12.16 -15.52
N ARG A 67 -10.07 -12.18 -16.84
CA ARG A 67 -10.75 -13.06 -17.79
C ARG A 67 -10.11 -14.43 -17.90
N ASP A 68 -8.76 -14.49 -17.73
CA ASP A 68 -7.97 -15.72 -17.79
C ASP A 68 -6.88 -15.68 -16.70
N ALA A 69 -7.11 -16.46 -15.64
CA ALA A 69 -6.20 -16.53 -14.50
C ALA A 69 -4.89 -17.24 -14.84
N ALA A 70 -4.92 -18.23 -15.74
CA ALA A 70 -3.73 -18.97 -16.14
C ALA A 70 -2.81 -18.10 -16.98
N ALA A 71 -3.35 -17.44 -18.02
CA ALA A 71 -2.60 -16.50 -18.84
C ALA A 71 -2.01 -15.33 -18.02
N LEU A 72 -2.76 -14.84 -17.01
CA LEU A 72 -2.25 -13.84 -16.10
C LEU A 72 -1.06 -14.36 -15.28
N ALA A 73 -1.18 -15.56 -14.70
CA ALA A 73 -0.12 -16.16 -13.90
C ALA A 73 1.16 -16.38 -14.73
N ASP A 74 1.02 -16.88 -15.95
CA ASP A 74 2.15 -17.13 -16.85
C ASP A 74 2.86 -15.82 -17.26
N ARG A 75 2.10 -14.76 -17.54
CA ARG A 75 2.65 -13.44 -17.86
C ARG A 75 3.41 -12.82 -16.67
N LEU A 76 2.85 -12.93 -15.46
CA LEU A 76 3.48 -12.40 -14.25
C LEU A 76 4.71 -13.21 -13.84
N ASP A 77 4.70 -14.52 -14.06
CA ASP A 77 5.86 -15.39 -13.86
C ASP A 77 7.00 -14.99 -14.80
N ALA A 78 6.71 -14.86 -16.09
CA ALA A 78 7.67 -14.41 -17.10
C ALA A 78 8.27 -13.01 -16.81
N ALA A 79 7.50 -12.13 -16.17
CA ALA A 79 7.96 -10.80 -15.75
C ALA A 79 8.66 -10.79 -14.37
N GLY A 80 8.81 -11.93 -13.69
CA GLY A 80 9.40 -12.03 -12.35
C GLY A 80 8.52 -11.45 -11.24
N LEU A 81 7.22 -11.22 -11.50
CA LEU A 81 6.24 -10.73 -10.52
C LEU A 81 5.57 -11.85 -9.73
N LEU A 82 5.73 -13.10 -10.15
CA LEU A 82 5.28 -14.31 -9.48
C LEU A 82 6.43 -15.29 -9.22
N PRO A 83 7.50 -14.89 -8.51
CA PRO A 83 8.73 -15.69 -8.37
C PRO A 83 8.57 -16.93 -7.47
N SER A 84 7.45 -17.09 -6.79
CA SER A 84 7.11 -18.26 -5.97
C SER A 84 5.60 -18.45 -5.92
N ARG A 85 5.14 -19.61 -6.35
CA ARG A 85 3.70 -19.96 -6.35
C ARG A 85 3.16 -20.20 -4.92
N THR A 86 3.98 -20.69 -4.01
CA THR A 86 3.59 -20.99 -2.62
C THR A 86 3.56 -19.74 -1.75
N HIS A 87 4.46 -18.78 -1.99
CA HIS A 87 4.61 -17.55 -1.19
C HIS A 87 3.91 -16.32 -1.80
N GLU A 88 3.15 -16.47 -2.88
CA GLU A 88 2.61 -15.35 -3.66
C GLU A 88 1.77 -14.36 -2.84
N ARG A 89 1.10 -14.82 -1.77
CA ARG A 89 0.22 -13.98 -0.95
C ARG A 89 0.90 -13.35 0.26
N VAL A 90 2.03 -13.88 0.70
CA VAL A 90 2.67 -13.50 1.99
C VAL A 90 3.72 -12.40 1.85
N ARG A 91 4.11 -12.05 0.65
CA ARG A 91 5.15 -11.09 0.29
C ARG A 91 4.69 -9.63 0.39
N ASN A 92 3.95 -9.25 1.47
CA ASN A 92 3.54 -7.86 1.69
C ASN A 92 4.66 -7.10 2.40
N ILE A 93 5.58 -6.57 1.63
CA ILE A 93 6.73 -5.79 2.11
C ILE A 93 6.55 -4.35 1.62
N VAL A 94 6.51 -3.40 2.55
CA VAL A 94 6.45 -1.97 2.26
C VAL A 94 7.75 -1.33 2.76
N ALA A 95 8.40 -0.57 1.90
CA ALA A 95 9.61 0.17 2.23
C ALA A 95 9.42 1.66 1.98
N SER A 96 10.19 2.51 2.66
CA SER A 96 10.24 3.96 2.41
C SER A 96 10.57 4.23 0.95
N PRO A 97 9.69 4.86 0.15
CA PRO A 97 9.85 4.92 -1.31
C PRO A 97 10.98 5.84 -1.78
N LEU A 98 11.41 6.79 -0.94
CA LEU A 98 12.51 7.71 -1.23
C LEU A 98 13.84 7.29 -0.58
N SER A 99 13.89 6.09 0.01
CA SER A 99 15.07 5.60 0.72
C SER A 99 16.31 5.59 -0.17
N GLY A 100 17.45 6.03 0.39
CA GLY A 100 18.72 6.16 -0.32
C GLY A 100 18.76 7.27 -1.38
N ARG A 101 17.72 8.15 -1.44
CA ARG A 101 17.63 9.24 -2.43
C ARG A 101 17.36 10.61 -1.83
N VAL A 102 16.43 10.70 -0.91
CA VAL A 102 16.05 11.96 -0.27
C VAL A 102 15.94 11.73 1.23
N GLY A 103 16.84 12.27 2.01
CA GLY A 103 16.82 12.14 3.48
C GLY A 103 16.84 10.69 3.96
N GLY A 104 16.39 10.46 5.21
CA GLY A 104 16.48 9.15 5.88
C GLY A 104 17.86 8.90 6.46
N TRP A 105 18.00 7.81 7.23
CA TRP A 105 19.28 7.42 7.87
C TRP A 105 19.98 6.30 7.09
N ALA A 106 19.21 5.43 6.42
CA ALA A 106 19.75 4.24 5.76
C ALA A 106 18.97 3.93 4.47
N ASP A 107 19.62 3.26 3.50
CA ASP A 107 18.91 2.71 2.33
C ASP A 107 18.35 1.32 2.67
N VAL A 108 17.03 1.20 2.66
CA VAL A 108 16.31 -0.04 2.98
C VAL A 108 15.85 -0.84 1.75
N HIS A 109 16.12 -0.37 0.54
CA HIS A 109 15.67 -1.08 -0.67
C HIS A 109 16.35 -2.43 -0.85
N GLY A 110 17.66 -2.52 -0.55
CA GLY A 110 18.40 -3.79 -0.53
C GLY A 110 17.80 -4.76 0.47
N LEU A 111 17.49 -4.29 1.69
CA LEU A 111 16.88 -5.12 2.73
C LEU A 111 15.48 -5.63 2.33
N ALA A 112 14.71 -4.88 1.55
CA ALA A 112 13.41 -5.33 1.05
C ALA A 112 13.55 -6.49 0.03
N VAL A 113 14.57 -6.45 -0.81
CA VAL A 113 14.91 -7.54 -1.74
C VAL A 113 15.35 -8.79 -0.99
N ASP A 114 16.25 -8.62 0.00
CA ASP A 114 16.79 -9.73 0.79
C ASP A 114 15.70 -10.37 1.66
N LEU A 115 14.80 -9.57 2.24
CA LEU A 115 13.64 -10.06 3.00
C LEU A 115 12.70 -10.87 2.10
N ASP A 116 12.41 -10.41 0.87
CA ASP A 116 11.61 -11.16 -0.10
C ASP A 116 12.26 -12.48 -0.47
N ALA A 117 13.58 -12.49 -0.68
CA ALA A 117 14.34 -13.70 -0.95
C ALA A 117 14.31 -14.68 0.24
N GLY A 118 14.53 -14.19 1.46
CA GLY A 118 14.50 -14.96 2.68
C GLY A 118 13.11 -15.57 2.96
N LEU A 119 12.03 -14.80 2.76
CA LEU A 119 10.66 -15.32 2.87
C LEU A 119 10.42 -16.50 1.92
N ARG A 120 10.87 -16.38 0.66
CA ARG A 120 10.70 -17.42 -0.35
C ARG A 120 11.58 -18.65 -0.13
N ALA A 121 12.69 -18.49 0.55
CA ALA A 121 13.62 -19.58 0.85
C ALA A 121 13.13 -20.50 1.98
N ASP A 122 12.25 -20.02 2.86
CA ASP A 122 11.70 -20.80 3.98
C ASP A 122 10.29 -21.31 3.67
N PRO A 123 10.11 -22.64 3.40
CA PRO A 123 8.79 -23.20 3.09
C PRO A 123 7.73 -22.99 4.18
N ARG A 124 8.13 -22.86 5.47
CA ARG A 124 7.19 -22.60 6.56
C ARG A 124 6.54 -21.22 6.45
N LEU A 125 7.27 -20.23 5.94
CA LEU A 125 6.76 -18.86 5.81
C LEU A 125 5.69 -18.72 4.72
N ALA A 126 5.48 -19.72 3.87
CA ALA A 126 4.33 -19.82 2.97
C ALA A 126 2.99 -19.95 3.74
N GLU A 127 3.02 -20.38 5.00
CA GLU A 127 1.85 -20.54 5.87
C GLU A 127 1.42 -19.23 6.55
N LEU A 128 2.20 -18.15 6.41
CA LEU A 128 1.82 -16.84 6.90
C LEU A 128 0.48 -16.40 6.31
N PRO A 129 -0.39 -15.77 7.11
CA PRO A 129 -1.58 -15.14 6.56
C PRO A 129 -1.22 -14.07 5.52
N GLY A 130 -1.95 -14.01 4.40
CA GLY A 130 -1.76 -12.99 3.38
C GLY A 130 -2.03 -11.56 3.86
N ARG A 131 -2.39 -11.38 5.14
CA ARG A 131 -2.59 -10.09 5.81
C ARG A 131 -1.37 -9.62 6.59
N VAL A 132 -0.40 -10.48 6.85
CA VAL A 132 0.86 -10.08 7.50
C VAL A 132 1.52 -8.97 6.66
N LEU A 133 1.99 -7.95 7.34
CA LEU A 133 2.62 -6.79 6.73
C LEU A 133 4.02 -6.60 7.32
N PHE A 134 5.00 -6.56 6.43
CA PHE A 134 6.37 -6.18 6.76
C PHE A 134 6.59 -4.70 6.39
N THR A 135 7.30 -3.95 7.25
CA THR A 135 7.63 -2.54 7.00
C THR A 135 9.12 -2.30 7.19
N LEU A 136 9.74 -1.59 6.25
CA LEU A 136 11.15 -1.18 6.31
C LEU A 136 11.20 0.34 6.19
N ASP A 137 11.43 1.00 7.31
CA ASP A 137 11.47 2.46 7.42
C ASP A 137 12.91 2.95 7.46
N ASP A 138 13.26 3.88 6.61
CA ASP A 138 14.61 4.46 6.50
C ASP A 138 14.93 5.50 7.59
N GLY A 139 14.06 5.64 8.57
CA GLY A 139 14.20 6.54 9.72
C GLY A 139 13.36 7.81 9.64
N ARG A 140 12.66 8.06 8.53
CA ARG A 140 11.73 9.21 8.42
C ARG A 140 10.37 8.96 9.05
N GLY A 141 10.03 7.73 9.43
CA GLY A 141 8.79 7.37 10.09
C GLY A 141 7.59 7.29 9.14
N ASP A 142 7.80 7.19 7.82
CA ASP A 142 6.74 7.22 6.82
C ASP A 142 5.96 5.90 6.76
N VAL A 143 6.65 4.76 6.70
CA VAL A 143 6.00 3.44 6.60
C VAL A 143 5.81 2.74 7.95
N SER A 144 6.54 3.11 8.99
CA SER A 144 6.31 2.63 10.36
C SER A 144 4.92 3.02 10.89
N THR A 145 4.36 4.17 10.44
CA THR A 145 2.99 4.61 10.75
C THR A 145 1.91 3.65 10.25
N LEU A 146 2.23 2.75 9.32
CA LEU A 146 1.29 1.73 8.82
C LEU A 146 1.03 0.60 9.83
N ARG A 147 1.78 0.59 10.93
CA ARG A 147 1.69 -0.40 12.01
C ARG A 147 1.73 -1.83 11.48
N GLY A 148 2.86 -2.16 10.79
CA GLY A 148 3.16 -3.50 10.31
C GLY A 148 3.13 -4.54 11.43
N ASP A 149 3.03 -5.80 11.06
CA ASP A 149 3.15 -6.89 12.04
C ASP A 149 4.60 -7.06 12.48
N ILE A 150 5.52 -6.99 11.52
CA ILE A 150 6.96 -7.09 11.71
C ILE A 150 7.60 -5.97 10.90
N GLY A 151 8.43 -5.16 11.53
CA GLY A 151 9.09 -4.06 10.84
C GLY A 151 10.44 -3.70 11.44
N ILE A 152 11.17 -2.90 10.68
CA ILE A 152 12.37 -2.21 11.15
C ILE A 152 12.23 -0.72 10.85
N GLN A 153 12.83 0.11 11.71
CA GLN A 153 13.01 1.54 11.47
C GLN A 153 14.45 1.92 11.73
N ALA A 154 15.10 2.54 10.78
CA ALA A 154 16.45 3.04 10.96
C ALA A 154 16.47 4.13 12.07
N VAL A 155 17.42 4.01 12.98
CA VAL A 155 17.73 4.98 14.04
C VAL A 155 19.13 5.57 13.86
N GLY A 156 19.85 5.07 12.89
CA GLY A 156 21.18 5.50 12.45
C GLY A 156 21.52 4.88 11.10
N ALA A 157 22.71 5.15 10.58
CA ALA A 157 23.13 4.67 9.26
C ALA A 157 23.24 3.13 9.18
N ASP A 158 23.56 2.46 10.28
CA ASP A 158 23.67 1.00 10.39
C ASP A 158 23.04 0.47 11.68
N GLU A 159 22.02 1.15 12.19
CA GLU A 159 21.27 0.73 13.36
C GLU A 159 19.79 0.83 13.13
N PHE A 160 19.06 -0.25 13.44
CA PHE A 160 17.62 -0.35 13.25
C PHE A 160 16.92 -0.79 14.53
N ALA A 161 15.77 -0.18 14.82
CA ALA A 161 14.83 -0.63 15.82
C ALA A 161 13.94 -1.73 15.25
N LEU A 162 13.78 -2.85 15.95
CA LEU A 162 12.79 -3.89 15.59
C LEU A 162 11.41 -3.46 16.08
N LEU A 163 10.45 -3.41 15.15
CA LEU A 163 9.05 -3.09 15.41
C LEU A 163 8.20 -4.36 15.33
N LEU A 164 7.40 -4.65 16.36
CA LEU A 164 6.42 -5.73 16.35
C LEU A 164 5.02 -5.20 16.68
N ALA A 165 4.03 -5.65 15.91
CA ALA A 165 2.64 -5.16 16.03
C ALA A 165 2.51 -3.62 15.99
N GLY A 166 3.42 -2.95 15.27
CA GLY A 166 3.45 -1.50 15.13
C GLY A 166 4.00 -0.74 16.34
N ALA A 167 4.79 -1.40 17.20
CA ALA A 167 5.46 -0.78 18.33
C ALA A 167 6.94 -1.18 18.40
N ASP A 168 7.80 -0.30 18.88
CA ASP A 168 9.21 -0.59 19.11
C ASP A 168 9.39 -1.56 20.28
N THR A 169 10.13 -2.63 20.06
CA THR A 169 10.44 -3.65 21.07
C THR A 169 11.57 -3.25 22.01
N GLY A 170 12.36 -2.23 21.64
CA GLY A 170 13.64 -1.88 22.29
C GLY A 170 14.83 -2.67 21.75
N VAL A 171 14.62 -3.69 20.90
CA VAL A 171 15.70 -4.43 20.26
C VAL A 171 16.34 -3.58 19.17
N ARG A 172 17.67 -3.58 19.13
CA ARG A 172 18.47 -2.90 18.10
C ARG A 172 19.30 -3.93 17.34
N VAL A 173 19.38 -3.74 16.02
CA VAL A 173 20.12 -4.63 15.10
C VAL A 173 20.84 -3.81 14.06
N THR A 174 21.91 -4.36 13.51
CA THR A 174 22.61 -3.79 12.34
C THR A 174 21.88 -4.11 11.05
N ALA A 175 22.21 -3.41 9.96
CA ALA A 175 21.66 -3.71 8.63
C ALA A 175 21.88 -5.18 8.23
N SER A 176 23.04 -5.75 8.56
CA SER A 176 23.38 -7.16 8.26
C SER A 176 22.55 -8.18 9.05
N GLU A 177 21.96 -7.80 10.17
CA GLU A 177 21.13 -8.66 11.02
C GLU A 177 19.63 -8.43 10.81
N ALA A 178 19.27 -7.33 10.18
CA ALA A 178 17.88 -6.85 10.09
C ALA A 178 16.94 -7.87 9.43
N VAL A 179 17.36 -8.47 8.33
CA VAL A 179 16.55 -9.45 7.61
C VAL A 179 16.38 -10.73 8.42
N ASP A 180 17.44 -11.23 9.02
CA ASP A 180 17.38 -12.48 9.82
C ASP A 180 16.44 -12.32 11.01
N VAL A 181 16.54 -11.21 11.75
CA VAL A 181 15.64 -10.98 12.90
C VAL A 181 14.17 -10.83 12.47
N MET A 182 13.91 -10.24 11.31
CA MET A 182 12.52 -10.15 10.78
C MET A 182 11.98 -11.52 10.38
N LEU A 183 12.81 -12.40 9.80
CA LEU A 183 12.43 -13.77 9.46
C LEU A 183 12.22 -14.62 10.74
N ASP A 184 13.06 -14.46 11.75
CA ASP A 184 12.88 -15.14 13.04
C ASP A 184 11.61 -14.67 13.74
N ALA A 185 11.30 -13.38 13.73
CA ALA A 185 10.04 -12.85 14.24
C ALA A 185 8.83 -13.42 13.47
N ALA A 186 8.95 -13.62 12.14
CA ALA A 186 7.89 -14.25 11.34
C ALA A 186 7.67 -15.72 11.70
N ARG A 187 8.75 -16.48 11.99
CA ARG A 187 8.68 -17.86 12.51
C ARG A 187 8.04 -17.89 13.89
N GLY A 188 8.48 -16.99 14.79
CA GLY A 188 7.87 -16.86 16.12
C GLY A 188 6.37 -16.52 16.08
N PHE A 189 5.94 -15.65 15.15
CA PHE A 189 4.52 -15.41 14.93
C PHE A 189 3.78 -16.66 14.46
N LEU A 190 4.35 -17.45 13.53
CA LEU A 190 3.74 -18.71 13.08
C LEU A 190 3.56 -19.71 14.23
N ASP A 191 4.56 -19.82 15.11
CA ASP A 191 4.50 -20.71 16.26
C ASP A 191 3.42 -20.29 17.27
N LEU A 192 3.16 -18.98 17.40
CA LEU A 192 2.19 -18.42 18.34
C LEU A 192 0.75 -18.36 17.81
N ARG A 193 0.56 -18.21 16.49
CA ARG A 193 -0.77 -17.93 15.92
C ARG A 193 -1.75 -19.10 15.95
N GLY A 194 -1.26 -20.31 16.22
CA GLY A 194 -2.04 -21.53 16.09
C GLY A 194 -2.09 -22.05 14.64
N THR A 195 -2.55 -23.28 14.48
CA THR A 195 -2.59 -23.98 13.19
C THR A 195 -3.93 -23.83 12.49
N GLY A 196 -3.92 -23.88 11.15
CA GLY A 196 -5.11 -23.90 10.32
C GLY A 196 -5.82 -22.56 10.17
N ASP A 197 -7.08 -22.63 9.72
CA ASP A 197 -7.91 -21.46 9.39
C ASP A 197 -8.38 -20.68 10.63
N ASP A 198 -8.33 -21.29 11.80
CA ASP A 198 -8.74 -20.68 13.09
C ASP A 198 -7.64 -19.80 13.70
N GLY A 199 -6.43 -19.81 13.14
CA GLY A 199 -5.29 -19.04 13.61
C GLY A 199 -5.46 -17.54 13.43
N GLN A 200 -4.71 -16.76 14.22
CA GLN A 200 -4.70 -15.31 14.11
C GLN A 200 -4.08 -14.86 12.78
N TRP A 201 -4.57 -13.75 12.21
CA TRP A 201 -4.10 -13.24 10.92
C TRP A 201 -3.11 -12.11 11.03
N ARG A 202 -3.07 -11.44 12.19
CA ARG A 202 -2.18 -10.34 12.50
C ARG A 202 -1.56 -10.53 13.89
N LEU A 203 -0.34 -10.05 14.07
CA LEU A 203 0.37 -10.19 15.35
C LEU A 203 -0.35 -9.48 16.51
N HIS A 204 -0.92 -8.30 16.28
CA HIS A 204 -1.67 -7.54 17.29
C HIS A 204 -2.98 -8.22 17.74
N GLU A 205 -3.43 -9.25 17.05
CA GLU A 205 -4.61 -10.04 17.46
C GLU A 205 -4.27 -11.07 18.53
N ILE A 206 -2.98 -11.33 18.77
CA ILE A 206 -2.49 -12.24 19.82
C ILE A 206 -2.23 -11.40 21.08
N PRO A 207 -2.91 -11.68 22.21
CA PRO A 207 -2.62 -11.00 23.47
C PRO A 207 -1.14 -11.18 23.88
N GLY A 208 -0.43 -10.06 24.11
CA GLY A 208 1.01 -10.05 24.38
C GLY A 208 1.86 -10.63 23.23
N GLY A 209 1.34 -10.60 21.99
CA GLY A 209 2.00 -11.23 20.84
C GLY A 209 3.37 -10.66 20.52
N ALA A 210 3.54 -9.35 20.61
CA ALA A 210 4.82 -8.69 20.36
C ALA A 210 5.87 -9.10 21.39
N GLU A 211 5.53 -9.08 22.68
CA GLU A 211 6.41 -9.50 23.78
C GLU A 211 6.81 -10.97 23.65
N ARG A 212 5.82 -11.83 23.40
CA ARG A 212 6.04 -13.27 23.25
C ARG A 212 6.91 -13.62 22.05
N VAL A 213 6.76 -12.91 20.92
CA VAL A 213 7.68 -13.07 19.78
C VAL A 213 9.06 -12.56 20.15
N THR A 214 9.18 -11.40 20.82
CA THR A 214 10.48 -10.85 21.26
C THR A 214 11.22 -11.85 22.17
N GLU A 215 10.52 -12.54 23.06
CA GLU A 215 11.09 -13.58 23.94
C GLU A 215 11.66 -14.80 23.18
N THR A 216 11.18 -15.07 21.97
CA THR A 216 11.70 -16.16 21.11
C THR A 216 12.96 -15.75 20.34
N LEU A 217 13.24 -14.45 20.25
CA LEU A 217 14.45 -13.95 19.61
C LEU A 217 15.60 -14.02 20.62
N ASP A 218 16.76 -14.48 20.17
CA ASP A 218 17.99 -14.46 21.01
C ASP A 218 18.57 -13.02 21.06
N ARG A 219 17.74 -12.07 21.50
CA ARG A 219 18.03 -10.64 21.51
C ARG A 219 17.39 -9.98 22.73
N SER A 220 18.16 -9.12 23.39
CA SER A 220 17.67 -8.32 24.51
C SER A 220 17.37 -6.88 24.07
N PRO A 221 16.37 -6.21 24.65
CA PRO A 221 16.19 -4.77 24.47
C PRO A 221 17.48 -4.03 24.89
N ALA A 222 17.99 -3.17 24.02
CA ALA A 222 19.26 -2.46 24.21
C ALA A 222 19.12 -0.92 24.12
N GLY A 223 17.94 -0.42 23.77
CA GLY A 223 17.71 1.01 23.62
C GLY A 223 16.37 1.47 24.18
N ASP A 224 16.24 2.77 24.35
CA ASP A 224 14.96 3.40 24.66
C ASP A 224 13.97 3.13 23.51
N ARG A 225 12.71 2.93 23.86
CA ARG A 225 11.66 2.68 22.86
C ARG A 225 11.30 3.97 22.13
N LEU A 226 11.25 3.88 20.79
CA LEU A 226 10.83 4.97 19.93
C LEU A 226 9.34 5.24 20.11
N GLU A 227 8.97 6.50 20.18
CA GLU A 227 7.62 6.94 19.92
C GLU A 227 7.41 7.09 18.40
N LEU A 228 6.67 6.19 17.81
CA LEU A 228 6.40 6.24 16.37
C LEU A 228 5.43 7.38 16.06
N GLY A 229 5.77 8.20 15.07
CA GLY A 229 4.93 9.29 14.59
C GLY A 229 3.53 8.84 14.17
N ALA A 230 2.57 9.72 14.24
CA ALA A 230 1.19 9.46 13.80
C ALA A 230 0.93 9.90 12.35
N THR A 231 1.80 10.73 11.79
CA THR A 231 1.62 11.37 10.47
C THR A 231 2.89 11.28 9.65
N HIS A 232 2.71 11.24 8.34
CA HIS A 232 3.77 11.26 7.34
C HIS A 232 3.37 12.20 6.19
N THR A 233 4.34 12.69 5.46
CA THR A 233 4.11 13.46 4.24
C THR A 233 4.14 12.51 3.04
N VAL A 234 3.06 12.49 2.27
CA VAL A 234 3.03 11.73 1.01
C VAL A 234 3.95 12.42 0.00
N PRO A 235 4.91 11.71 -0.62
CA PRO A 235 5.81 12.31 -1.59
C PRO A 235 5.05 12.62 -2.89
N ILE A 236 4.76 13.88 -3.13
CA ILE A 236 4.09 14.38 -4.36
C ILE A 236 4.87 15.58 -4.89
N GLY A 237 4.92 15.70 -6.21
CA GLY A 237 5.59 16.78 -6.91
C GLY A 237 7.06 16.51 -7.19
N TRP A 238 7.81 17.57 -7.32
CA TRP A 238 9.24 17.57 -7.59
C TRP A 238 10.03 17.41 -6.31
N LEU A 239 10.93 16.44 -6.27
CA LEU A 239 11.71 16.06 -5.10
C LEU A 239 13.19 15.96 -5.51
N ASP A 240 13.98 16.93 -5.11
CA ASP A 240 15.42 16.93 -5.35
C ASP A 240 16.09 15.80 -4.56
N GLN A 241 16.90 14.98 -5.23
CA GLN A 241 17.67 13.92 -4.59
C GLN A 241 19.02 14.44 -4.08
N ASP A 242 19.56 13.80 -3.06
CA ASP A 242 20.84 14.16 -2.45
C ASP A 242 22.04 14.07 -3.43
N ASN A 243 21.89 13.30 -4.50
CA ASN A 243 22.89 13.10 -5.56
C ASN A 243 22.72 14.04 -6.78
N GLY A 244 21.81 15.02 -6.69
CA GLY A 244 21.53 15.99 -7.77
C GLY A 244 20.60 15.50 -8.87
N LEU A 245 20.05 14.29 -8.75
CA LEU A 245 18.96 13.79 -9.61
C LEU A 245 17.60 14.21 -9.03
N VAL A 246 16.54 13.83 -9.70
CA VAL A 246 15.15 14.17 -9.34
C VAL A 246 14.34 12.91 -9.16
N SER A 247 13.51 12.90 -8.12
CA SER A 247 12.36 12.00 -7.98
C SER A 247 11.07 12.79 -8.24
N LEU A 248 10.12 12.17 -8.93
CA LEU A 248 8.79 12.73 -9.13
C LEU A 248 7.76 11.89 -8.36
N GLY A 249 7.11 12.50 -7.40
CA GLY A 249 5.96 11.92 -6.73
C GLY A 249 4.68 12.24 -7.50
N ALA A 250 3.88 11.22 -7.83
CA ALA A 250 2.65 11.36 -8.60
C ALA A 250 1.46 10.75 -7.88
N GLY A 251 0.47 11.54 -7.52
CA GLY A 251 -0.83 11.06 -7.06
C GLY A 251 -1.59 10.36 -8.19
N VAL A 252 -2.28 9.28 -7.85
CA VAL A 252 -3.16 8.55 -8.79
C VAL A 252 -4.59 8.68 -8.29
N PRO A 253 -5.49 9.34 -9.03
CA PRO A 253 -6.87 9.53 -8.61
C PRO A 253 -7.53 8.22 -8.20
N LEU A 254 -8.03 8.15 -6.97
CA LEU A 254 -8.63 6.95 -6.35
C LEU A 254 -7.75 5.68 -6.39
N GLY A 255 -6.46 5.83 -6.65
CA GLY A 255 -5.53 4.72 -6.82
C GLY A 255 -5.76 3.90 -8.10
N THR A 256 -6.47 4.44 -9.08
CA THR A 256 -6.84 3.75 -10.33
C THR A 256 -6.00 4.29 -11.49
N LEU A 257 -5.00 3.53 -11.90
CA LEU A 257 -4.05 3.87 -12.96
C LEU A 257 -4.49 3.22 -14.28
N PRO A 258 -4.84 4.00 -15.33
CA PRO A 258 -5.13 3.44 -16.65
C PRO A 258 -3.93 2.69 -17.22
N ALA A 259 -4.18 1.57 -17.90
CA ALA A 259 -3.12 0.77 -18.54
C ALA A 259 -2.27 1.62 -19.49
N ARG A 260 -2.87 2.51 -20.25
CA ARG A 260 -2.16 3.44 -21.14
C ARG A 260 -1.20 4.37 -20.37
N THR A 261 -1.60 4.90 -19.22
CA THR A 261 -0.73 5.74 -18.39
C THR A 261 0.43 4.91 -17.82
N ALA A 262 0.17 3.64 -17.45
CA ALA A 262 1.22 2.72 -17.01
C ALA A 262 2.22 2.38 -18.14
N GLU A 263 1.79 2.25 -19.40
CA GLU A 263 2.67 2.09 -20.57
C GLU A 263 3.60 3.31 -20.73
N PHE A 264 3.07 4.53 -20.59
CA PHE A 264 3.90 5.74 -20.67
C PHE A 264 4.89 5.85 -19.50
N LEU A 265 4.48 5.42 -18.30
CA LEU A 265 5.38 5.33 -17.15
C LEU A 265 6.51 4.31 -17.40
N ALA A 266 6.20 3.15 -17.99
CA ALA A 266 7.21 2.15 -18.35
C ALA A 266 8.20 2.70 -19.40
N ALA A 267 7.72 3.52 -20.35
CA ALA A 267 8.55 4.16 -21.38
C ALA A 267 9.51 5.24 -20.84
N VAL A 268 9.37 5.64 -19.57
CA VAL A 268 10.37 6.52 -18.91
C VAL A 268 11.70 5.79 -18.68
N GLU A 269 11.69 4.45 -18.70
CA GLU A 269 12.86 3.59 -18.48
C GLU A 269 13.57 3.84 -17.14
N ARG A 270 12.80 4.18 -16.11
CA ARG A 270 13.24 4.32 -14.72
C ARG A 270 12.37 3.46 -13.80
N PRO A 271 12.91 2.98 -12.68
CA PRO A 271 12.10 2.28 -11.67
C PRO A 271 10.98 3.18 -11.15
N VAL A 272 9.81 2.57 -10.93
CA VAL A 272 8.64 3.21 -10.34
C VAL A 272 8.30 2.53 -9.02
N TYR A 273 8.10 3.31 -7.97
CA TYR A 273 7.70 2.80 -6.67
C TYR A 273 6.21 3.03 -6.44
N VAL A 274 5.47 1.94 -6.22
CA VAL A 274 4.08 1.99 -5.77
C VAL A 274 4.06 2.25 -4.27
N THR A 275 3.47 3.36 -3.85
CA THR A 275 3.45 3.74 -2.44
C THR A 275 2.19 3.22 -1.72
N PRO A 276 2.21 3.09 -0.38
CA PRO A 276 1.03 2.72 0.40
C PRO A 276 -0.08 3.79 0.39
N TRP A 277 0.23 4.99 -0.07
CA TRP A 277 -0.73 6.11 -0.20
C TRP A 277 -1.42 6.17 -1.55
N ARG A 278 -1.32 5.08 -2.36
CA ARG A 278 -1.90 4.98 -3.71
C ARG A 278 -1.38 6.07 -4.64
N SER A 279 -0.10 6.37 -4.51
CA SER A 279 0.67 7.23 -5.38
C SER A 279 1.85 6.45 -5.96
N LEU A 280 2.59 7.07 -6.84
CA LEU A 280 3.79 6.53 -7.47
C LEU A 280 4.96 7.47 -7.22
N VAL A 281 6.17 6.93 -7.16
CA VAL A 281 7.40 7.71 -7.20
C VAL A 281 8.26 7.20 -8.35
N ILE A 282 8.62 8.08 -9.27
CA ILE A 282 9.56 7.83 -10.37
C ILE A 282 10.88 8.42 -9.94
N THR A 283 11.96 7.64 -9.97
CA THR A 283 13.24 8.03 -9.37
C THR A 283 14.35 8.18 -10.41
N ASP A 284 15.44 8.83 -9.98
CA ASP A 284 16.72 8.85 -10.67
C ASP A 284 16.64 9.50 -12.06
N LEU A 285 15.86 10.57 -12.16
CA LEU A 285 15.69 11.37 -13.39
C LEU A 285 16.68 12.54 -13.41
N ASP A 286 17.22 12.85 -14.59
CA ASP A 286 17.80 14.16 -14.84
C ASP A 286 16.68 15.21 -14.94
N GLU A 287 16.98 16.50 -14.69
CA GLU A 287 16.01 17.60 -14.65
C GLU A 287 15.17 17.70 -15.94
N GLY A 288 15.78 17.70 -17.11
CA GLY A 288 15.07 17.81 -18.38
C GLY A 288 14.11 16.64 -18.67
N PRO A 289 14.54 15.38 -18.51
CA PRO A 289 13.64 14.22 -18.50
C PRO A 289 12.51 14.33 -17.47
N ALA A 290 12.77 14.78 -16.24
CA ALA A 290 11.75 14.97 -15.20
C ALA A 290 10.66 15.96 -15.63
N GLU A 291 11.05 17.15 -16.19
CA GLU A 291 10.09 18.11 -16.75
C GLU A 291 9.25 17.50 -17.87
N THR A 292 9.87 16.68 -18.73
CA THR A 292 9.16 16.00 -19.82
C THR A 292 8.15 15.00 -19.30
N VAL A 293 8.50 14.23 -18.27
CA VAL A 293 7.61 13.29 -17.59
C VAL A 293 6.38 14.00 -17.03
N VAL A 294 6.56 15.13 -16.31
CA VAL A 294 5.44 15.92 -15.77
C VAL A 294 4.56 16.43 -16.90
N ARG A 295 5.15 17.02 -17.95
CA ARG A 295 4.41 17.59 -19.09
C ARG A 295 3.57 16.54 -19.83
N VAL A 296 4.03 15.29 -19.91
CA VAL A 296 3.32 14.20 -20.59
C VAL A 296 2.27 13.56 -19.67
N LEU A 297 2.62 13.26 -18.42
CA LEU A 297 1.81 12.42 -17.55
C LEU A 297 0.75 13.22 -16.76
N ALA A 298 0.94 14.54 -16.53
CA ALA A 298 -0.09 15.35 -15.88
C ALA A 298 -1.38 15.43 -16.71
N PRO A 299 -1.35 15.68 -18.04
CA PRO A 299 -2.56 15.61 -18.87
C PRO A 299 -3.17 14.20 -18.98
N MET A 300 -2.43 13.14 -18.64
CA MET A 300 -2.91 11.77 -18.58
C MET A 300 -3.52 11.40 -17.22
N GLY A 301 -3.69 12.37 -16.31
CA GLY A 301 -4.40 12.25 -15.05
C GLY A 301 -3.50 11.97 -13.84
N LEU A 302 -2.16 12.00 -13.97
CA LEU A 302 -1.28 11.94 -12.81
C LEU A 302 -1.17 13.32 -12.13
N ILE A 303 -1.14 13.32 -10.81
CA ILE A 303 -1.19 14.53 -9.99
C ILE A 303 0.19 14.81 -9.44
N PHE A 304 0.79 15.92 -9.86
CA PHE A 304 2.08 16.42 -9.36
C PHE A 304 1.95 17.67 -8.48
N ASP A 305 0.73 18.21 -8.35
CA ASP A 305 0.42 19.34 -7.49
C ASP A 305 -0.03 18.88 -6.11
N VAL A 306 0.72 19.26 -5.08
CA VAL A 306 0.41 18.92 -3.67
C VAL A 306 -0.88 19.56 -3.16
N GLN A 307 -1.39 20.60 -3.85
CA GLN A 307 -2.64 21.27 -3.49
C GLN A 307 -3.87 20.63 -4.15
N SER A 308 -3.68 19.63 -5.01
CA SER A 308 -4.79 18.98 -5.71
C SER A 308 -5.81 18.37 -4.74
N PRO A 309 -7.12 18.66 -4.91
CA PRO A 309 -8.17 18.08 -4.08
C PRO A 309 -8.23 16.55 -4.16
N TRP A 310 -7.76 15.96 -5.24
CA TRP A 310 -7.65 14.51 -5.38
C TRP A 310 -6.78 13.84 -4.32
N LEU A 311 -5.83 14.55 -3.71
CA LEU A 311 -4.96 14.03 -2.66
C LEU A 311 -5.64 13.99 -1.29
N GLN A 312 -6.74 14.70 -1.12
CA GLN A 312 -7.51 14.75 0.11
C GLN A 312 -8.62 13.71 0.16
N VAL A 313 -8.89 13.03 -0.96
CA VAL A 313 -10.04 12.14 -1.08
C VAL A 313 -9.64 10.68 -1.26
N SER A 314 -10.48 9.80 -0.76
CA SER A 314 -10.38 8.36 -0.99
C SER A 314 -11.77 7.76 -1.08
N ALA A 315 -11.91 6.63 -1.77
CA ALA A 315 -13.17 5.92 -1.84
C ALA A 315 -12.99 4.40 -1.67
N CYS A 316 -14.06 3.74 -1.23
CA CYS A 316 -14.18 2.29 -1.34
C CYS A 316 -14.40 1.87 -2.81
N ALA A 317 -14.47 0.56 -3.08
CA ALA A 317 -14.68 0.08 -4.46
C ALA A 317 -16.00 0.58 -5.09
N GLY A 318 -17.05 0.77 -4.28
CA GLY A 318 -18.34 1.20 -4.81
C GLY A 318 -19.00 0.18 -5.75
N ARG A 319 -20.11 0.56 -6.38
CA ARG A 319 -20.65 -0.16 -7.55
C ARG A 319 -19.77 0.17 -8.78
N PRO A 320 -19.65 -0.74 -9.75
CA PRO A 320 -20.18 -2.10 -9.77
C PRO A 320 -19.32 -3.10 -8.95
N GLY A 321 -18.16 -2.71 -8.44
CA GLY A 321 -17.16 -3.57 -7.82
C GLY A 321 -17.57 -4.19 -6.48
N CYS A 322 -18.63 -3.68 -5.84
CA CYS A 322 -19.12 -4.17 -4.56
C CYS A 322 -20.64 -4.29 -4.52
N ALA A 323 -21.15 -5.53 -4.36
CA ALA A 323 -22.61 -5.79 -4.29
C ALA A 323 -23.28 -5.18 -3.03
N LYS A 324 -22.51 -4.79 -2.02
CA LYS A 324 -23.04 -4.14 -0.80
C LYS A 324 -23.11 -2.63 -0.89
N SER A 325 -22.53 -2.06 -1.93
CA SER A 325 -22.58 -0.62 -2.16
C SER A 325 -23.95 -0.20 -2.65
N LEU A 326 -24.44 0.92 -2.15
CA LEU A 326 -25.71 1.50 -2.58
C LEU A 326 -25.58 2.26 -3.91
N THR A 327 -24.38 2.81 -4.20
CA THR A 327 -24.11 3.65 -5.36
C THR A 327 -22.70 3.44 -5.92
N ASP A 328 -22.41 4.08 -7.06
CA ASP A 328 -21.05 4.25 -7.60
C ASP A 328 -20.36 5.43 -6.92
N VAL A 329 -19.87 5.21 -5.69
CA VAL A 329 -19.22 6.26 -4.89
C VAL A 329 -17.98 6.86 -5.55
N ARG A 330 -17.36 6.14 -6.50
CA ARG A 330 -16.19 6.67 -7.21
C ARG A 330 -16.59 7.70 -8.25
N ALA A 331 -17.68 7.44 -8.96
CA ALA A 331 -18.26 8.40 -9.89
C ALA A 331 -18.81 9.63 -9.17
N ASP A 332 -19.53 9.43 -8.06
CA ASP A 332 -20.09 10.52 -7.27
C ASP A 332 -18.98 11.43 -6.68
N LEU A 333 -17.91 10.82 -6.16
CA LEU A 333 -16.73 11.55 -5.68
C LEU A 333 -16.02 12.31 -6.82
N ALA A 334 -15.84 11.68 -7.98
CA ALA A 334 -15.21 12.35 -9.11
C ALA A 334 -16.02 13.60 -9.52
N ALA A 335 -17.33 13.49 -9.60
CA ALA A 335 -18.23 14.61 -9.86
C ALA A 335 -18.13 15.70 -8.77
N ALA A 336 -17.90 15.33 -7.50
CA ALA A 336 -17.69 16.30 -6.43
C ALA A 336 -16.36 17.06 -6.58
N VAL A 337 -15.27 16.37 -6.97
CA VAL A 337 -13.99 17.02 -7.26
C VAL A 337 -14.08 17.94 -8.48
N ASP A 338 -14.67 17.45 -9.58
CA ASP A 338 -14.79 18.20 -10.84
C ASP A 338 -15.70 19.45 -10.71
N SER A 339 -16.56 19.47 -9.68
CA SER A 339 -17.46 20.59 -9.38
C SER A 339 -16.97 21.47 -8.22
N ASP A 340 -15.67 21.39 -7.84
CA ASP A 340 -15.05 22.17 -6.77
C ASP A 340 -15.75 22.02 -5.39
N ARG A 341 -16.39 20.87 -5.14
CA ARG A 341 -17.10 20.58 -3.88
C ARG A 341 -16.21 19.91 -2.80
N VAL A 342 -14.99 19.55 -3.15
CA VAL A 342 -13.94 19.13 -2.23
C VAL A 342 -13.11 20.35 -1.87
N LEU A 343 -13.34 20.90 -0.69
CA LEU A 343 -12.73 22.16 -0.27
C LEU A 343 -11.42 21.92 0.49
N PRO A 344 -10.44 22.85 0.39
CA PRO A 344 -9.27 22.82 1.25
C PRO A 344 -9.64 23.14 2.71
N GLY A 345 -8.78 22.76 3.66
CA GLY A 345 -8.92 23.08 5.06
C GLY A 345 -9.22 21.89 5.97
N GLU A 346 -9.70 22.15 7.18
CA GLU A 346 -10.08 21.13 8.14
C GLU A 346 -11.56 20.77 8.03
N PRO A 347 -11.95 19.52 8.41
CA PRO A 347 -13.34 19.10 8.41
C PRO A 347 -14.21 20.01 9.29
N GLY A 348 -15.34 20.44 8.75
CA GLY A 348 -16.38 21.13 9.55
C GLY A 348 -17.07 20.19 10.54
N THR A 349 -17.88 20.75 11.44
CA THR A 349 -18.66 20.00 12.45
C THR A 349 -20.13 19.88 12.01
N ALA A 350 -20.46 18.95 11.12
CA ALA A 350 -21.87 18.74 10.77
C ALA A 350 -22.13 17.24 10.52
N GLU A 351 -23.15 16.70 11.16
CA GLU A 351 -23.81 15.47 10.74
C GLU A 351 -25.02 15.86 9.89
N MET A 352 -25.02 15.47 8.62
CA MET A 352 -26.10 15.81 7.69
C MET A 352 -26.30 14.69 6.66
N VAL A 353 -27.52 14.53 6.19
CA VAL A 353 -27.84 13.68 5.04
C VAL A 353 -28.22 14.58 3.88
N VAL A 354 -27.51 14.48 2.77
CA VAL A 354 -27.72 15.32 1.59
C VAL A 354 -27.67 14.48 0.30
N PRO A 355 -28.35 14.90 -0.77
CA PRO A 355 -28.14 14.31 -2.11
C PRO A 355 -26.69 14.33 -2.53
N ALA A 356 -26.29 13.42 -3.44
CA ALA A 356 -24.90 13.29 -3.89
C ALA A 356 -24.35 14.60 -4.52
N GLU A 357 -25.19 15.30 -5.26
CA GLU A 357 -24.88 16.57 -5.91
C GLU A 357 -24.68 17.75 -4.93
N ASP A 358 -25.16 17.64 -3.71
CA ASP A 358 -25.07 18.69 -2.69
C ASP A 358 -23.95 18.45 -1.67
N VAL A 359 -23.28 17.27 -1.73
CA VAL A 359 -22.16 16.96 -0.82
C VAL A 359 -21.01 17.92 -1.08
N THR A 360 -20.77 18.80 -0.11
CA THR A 360 -19.64 19.75 -0.11
C THR A 360 -18.90 19.65 1.23
N VAL A 361 -17.64 19.20 1.18
CA VAL A 361 -16.87 18.86 2.39
C VAL A 361 -15.45 19.41 2.28
N ALA A 362 -14.93 19.94 3.40
CA ALA A 362 -13.55 20.40 3.51
C ALA A 362 -12.64 19.31 4.10
N GLY A 363 -11.38 19.36 3.74
CA GLY A 363 -10.32 18.51 4.28
C GLY A 363 -10.35 17.06 3.79
N ARG A 364 -9.67 16.18 4.52
CA ARG A 364 -9.56 14.76 4.16
C ARG A 364 -10.88 14.03 4.28
N GLN A 365 -11.25 13.30 3.23
CA GLN A 365 -12.54 12.62 3.11
C GLN A 365 -12.38 11.16 2.71
N HIS A 366 -13.29 10.30 3.19
CA HIS A 366 -13.45 8.94 2.71
C HIS A 366 -14.88 8.66 2.31
N TRP A 367 -15.11 8.40 1.03
CA TRP A 367 -16.42 8.11 0.46
C TRP A 367 -16.67 6.61 0.44
N SER A 368 -17.78 6.19 1.04
CA SER A 368 -18.15 4.78 1.22
C SER A 368 -19.54 4.49 0.72
N GLY A 369 -19.69 3.42 -0.05
CA GLY A 369 -20.98 2.96 -0.57
C GLY A 369 -21.86 2.24 0.47
N CYS A 370 -21.39 2.05 1.68
CA CYS A 370 -22.14 1.48 2.82
C CYS A 370 -21.37 1.66 4.13
N GLU A 371 -22.02 1.35 5.26
CA GLU A 371 -21.49 1.47 6.63
C GLU A 371 -20.20 0.69 6.93
N ARG A 372 -19.77 -0.19 6.04
CA ARG A 372 -18.50 -0.93 6.22
C ARG A 372 -17.26 -0.06 6.09
N ARG A 373 -17.36 1.08 5.42
CA ARG A 373 -16.27 2.06 5.22
C ARG A 373 -14.96 1.42 4.78
N CYS A 374 -15.04 0.47 3.82
CA CYS A 374 -13.89 -0.32 3.37
C CYS A 374 -12.80 0.58 2.77
N GLY A 375 -11.57 0.46 3.28
CA GLY A 375 -10.43 1.26 2.81
C GLY A 375 -10.32 2.65 3.43
N ARG A 376 -11.10 2.93 4.50
CA ARG A 376 -10.99 4.15 5.28
C ARG A 376 -9.54 4.35 5.76
N PRO A 377 -8.92 5.51 5.47
CA PRO A 377 -7.59 5.84 5.99
C PRO A 377 -7.58 5.95 7.51
N THR A 378 -6.42 5.77 8.10
CA THR A 378 -6.20 6.03 9.53
C THR A 378 -6.14 7.54 9.81
N GLY A 379 -6.45 7.94 11.05
CA GLY A 379 -6.44 9.31 11.52
C GLY A 379 -7.74 10.09 11.25
N PRO A 380 -7.72 11.41 11.47
CA PRO A 380 -8.88 12.26 11.22
C PRO A 380 -9.25 12.28 9.74
N VAL A 381 -10.48 11.92 9.43
CA VAL A 381 -11.05 11.92 8.08
C VAL A 381 -12.56 12.01 8.17
N THR A 382 -13.18 12.87 7.38
CA THR A 382 -14.64 12.92 7.25
C THR A 382 -15.13 11.71 6.49
N ASP A 383 -16.06 10.98 7.06
CA ASP A 383 -16.72 9.85 6.40
C ASP A 383 -17.94 10.34 5.62
N VAL A 384 -17.97 10.10 4.32
CA VAL A 384 -19.11 10.38 3.42
C VAL A 384 -19.71 9.02 3.04
N VAL A 385 -20.81 8.65 3.71
CA VAL A 385 -21.37 7.30 3.66
C VAL A 385 -22.69 7.30 2.90
N ALA A 386 -22.78 6.52 1.83
CA ALA A 386 -24.01 6.38 1.05
C ALA A 386 -25.13 5.76 1.90
N THR A 387 -26.31 6.36 1.80
CA THR A 387 -27.58 5.93 2.38
C THR A 387 -28.64 5.79 1.28
N PRO A 388 -29.81 5.23 1.54
CA PRO A 388 -30.91 5.20 0.53
C PRO A 388 -31.36 6.59 0.05
N ASP A 389 -31.18 7.62 0.90
CA ASP A 389 -31.68 8.97 0.66
C ASP A 389 -30.59 9.97 0.25
N GLY A 390 -29.35 9.49 -0.03
CA GLY A 390 -28.23 10.32 -0.39
C GLY A 390 -26.96 9.93 0.37
N TYR A 391 -26.20 10.92 0.86
CA TYR A 391 -24.98 10.69 1.63
C TYR A 391 -25.10 11.28 3.02
N ARG A 392 -24.73 10.47 4.03
CA ARG A 392 -24.48 10.96 5.37
C ARG A 392 -23.01 11.39 5.48
N VAL A 393 -22.79 12.60 6.01
CA VAL A 393 -21.48 13.18 6.25
C VAL A 393 -21.21 13.13 7.75
N ASP A 394 -20.27 12.28 8.16
CA ASP A 394 -19.84 12.12 9.57
C ASP A 394 -18.46 12.77 9.72
N THR A 395 -18.35 13.84 10.49
CA THR A 395 -17.06 14.50 10.78
C THR A 395 -16.28 13.75 11.87
N PRO A 396 -14.93 13.88 11.92
CA PRO A 396 -14.09 13.21 12.92
C PRO A 396 -14.41 13.56 14.35
#